data_f197d11016e13713a97c82bed9605164
#
_entry.id   f197d11016e13713a97c82bed9605164
#
_cell.length_a   1.000
_cell.length_b   1.000
_cell.length_c   1.000
_cell.angle_alpha   90.00
_cell.angle_beta   90.00
_cell.angle_gamma   90.00
#
_symmetry.space_group_name_H-M   'P 1'
#
loop_
_entity.id
_entity.type
_entity.pdbx_description
1 polymer ?
#
loop_
_entity_poly.entity_id
_entity_poly.type
_entity_poly.pdbx_seq_one_letter_code
_entity_poly.pdbx_strand_id
1 'polypeptide(L)'
;MKKSAQEVVLEPIDRSNYRKLFNMQLRNEQITFVTPPRWTLARCYVRQFGDDFEHLPHLIRAGDEIVGYATTACDPNSPDDYWIDDIMIAAEHQSKGYGRAAMVEVLKMIVARYPRCEAVQLTCFRTNLTAAALYVSLGFTPTGSVDEEFGEPNYKLTGAALAKFRK
;
A
#
# COMPACT_ATOMS: atom_id res chain seq x y z
N MET A 1 14.61 -12.26 21.91
CA MET A 1 13.47 -12.97 21.29
C MET A 1 13.18 -12.31 19.94
N LYS A 2 13.30 -13.05 18.83
CA LYS A 2 12.84 -12.57 17.53
C LYS A 2 11.31 -12.43 17.63
N LYS A 3 10.79 -11.22 17.51
CA LYS A 3 9.35 -10.98 17.40
C LYS A 3 8.86 -11.82 16.21
N SER A 4 7.95 -12.76 16.44
CA SER A 4 7.29 -13.52 15.39
C SER A 4 6.79 -12.53 14.34
N ALA A 5 7.08 -12.79 13.04
CA ALA A 5 6.54 -11.99 11.99
C ALA A 5 5.01 -12.05 12.10
N GLN A 6 4.35 -10.88 12.10
CA GLN A 6 2.89 -10.83 12.12
C GLN A 6 2.40 -11.33 10.76
N GLU A 7 1.46 -12.25 10.79
CA GLU A 7 0.80 -12.73 9.56
C GLU A 7 -0.43 -11.86 9.29
N VAL A 8 -0.55 -11.43 8.05
CA VAL A 8 -1.74 -10.71 7.56
C VAL A 8 -2.17 -11.29 6.22
N VAL A 9 -3.45 -11.12 5.90
CA VAL A 9 -4.06 -11.52 4.63
C VAL A 9 -4.72 -10.30 4.01
N LEU A 10 -4.59 -10.15 2.70
CA LEU A 10 -5.30 -9.14 1.92
C LEU A 10 -6.67 -9.70 1.53
N GLU A 11 -7.73 -9.10 2.06
CA GLU A 11 -9.12 -9.44 1.75
C GLU A 11 -9.66 -8.40 0.76
N PRO A 12 -10.05 -8.78 -0.48
CA PRO A 12 -10.63 -7.84 -1.42
C PRO A 12 -11.85 -7.13 -0.82
N ILE A 13 -11.94 -5.81 -1.04
CA ILE A 13 -13.10 -5.05 -0.58
C ILE A 13 -14.24 -5.22 -1.57
N ASP A 14 -15.41 -5.60 -1.05
CA ASP A 14 -16.64 -5.79 -1.80
C ASP A 14 -17.87 -5.23 -1.05
N ARG A 15 -19.06 -5.48 -1.63
CA ARG A 15 -20.35 -5.05 -1.06
C ARG A 15 -20.65 -5.59 0.35
N SER A 16 -20.00 -6.68 0.76
CA SER A 16 -20.25 -7.32 2.06
C SER A 16 -19.39 -6.73 3.18
N ASN A 17 -18.21 -6.19 2.85
CA ASN A 17 -17.21 -5.81 3.85
C ASN A 17 -16.76 -4.32 3.81
N TYR A 18 -17.09 -3.54 2.76
CA TYR A 18 -16.62 -2.17 2.57
C TYR A 18 -16.88 -1.23 3.77
N ARG A 19 -17.95 -1.48 4.55
CA ARG A 19 -18.29 -0.66 5.74
C ARG A 19 -17.24 -0.75 6.84
N LYS A 20 -16.46 -1.85 6.89
CA LYS A 20 -15.38 -2.03 7.87
C LYS A 20 -14.28 -0.98 7.69
N LEU A 21 -14.11 -0.46 6.47
CA LEU A 21 -13.16 0.59 6.16
C LEU A 21 -13.48 1.92 6.87
N PHE A 22 -14.76 2.25 7.03
CA PHE A 22 -15.19 3.57 7.51
C PHE A 22 -14.93 3.81 8.99
N ASN A 23 -14.73 2.76 9.77
CA ASN A 23 -14.48 2.84 11.21
C ASN A 23 -12.99 2.96 11.55
N MET A 24 -12.10 2.85 10.55
CA MET A 24 -10.67 2.94 10.77
C MET A 24 -10.25 4.39 11.02
N GLN A 25 -9.40 4.58 12.01
CA GLN A 25 -8.84 5.88 12.35
C GLN A 25 -7.32 5.81 12.38
N LEU A 26 -6.68 6.89 11.97
CA LEU A 26 -5.27 7.14 12.19
C LEU A 26 -5.05 7.90 13.50
N ARG A 27 -3.83 7.94 13.97
CA ARG A 27 -3.41 8.90 14.99
C ARG A 27 -3.54 10.32 14.43
N ASN A 28 -3.86 11.29 15.28
CA ASN A 28 -4.12 12.66 14.86
C ASN A 28 -2.98 13.26 14.01
N GLU A 29 -1.74 12.97 14.37
CA GLU A 29 -0.55 13.44 13.66
C GLU A 29 -0.34 12.79 12.28
N GLN A 30 -1.13 11.78 11.94
CA GLN A 30 -1.02 11.00 10.71
C GLN A 30 -2.17 11.23 9.72
N ILE A 31 -3.19 12.00 10.12
CA ILE A 31 -4.42 12.18 9.33
C ILE A 31 -4.14 12.73 7.92
N THR A 32 -3.06 13.50 7.77
CA THR A 32 -2.68 14.08 6.49
C THR A 32 -1.83 13.17 5.61
N PHE A 33 -1.41 12.00 6.10
CA PHE A 33 -0.49 11.10 5.38
C PHE A 33 -1.18 10.11 4.44
N VAL A 34 -2.48 9.94 4.56
CA VAL A 34 -3.26 9.05 3.69
C VAL A 34 -4.62 9.66 3.40
N THR A 35 -5.17 9.28 2.28
CA THR A 35 -6.54 9.61 1.91
C THR A 35 -7.52 9.00 2.94
N PRO A 36 -8.51 9.77 3.43
CA PRO A 36 -9.53 9.19 4.30
C PRO A 36 -10.20 7.98 3.66
N PRO A 37 -10.45 6.89 4.40
CA PRO A 37 -10.87 5.59 3.84
C PRO A 37 -12.07 5.64 2.87
N ARG A 38 -13.05 6.51 3.14
CA ARG A 38 -14.21 6.69 2.25
C ARG A 38 -13.86 7.30 0.89
N TRP A 39 -12.85 8.19 0.85
CA TRP A 39 -12.38 8.81 -0.38
C TRP A 39 -11.58 7.83 -1.22
N THR A 40 -10.83 6.94 -0.56
CA THR A 40 -10.08 5.87 -1.22
C THR A 40 -10.99 5.00 -2.11
N LEU A 41 -12.17 4.58 -1.60
CA LEU A 41 -13.12 3.83 -2.42
C LEU A 41 -13.70 4.67 -3.57
N ALA A 42 -13.97 5.97 -3.35
CA ALA A 42 -14.42 6.85 -4.41
C ALA A 42 -13.36 7.00 -5.51
N ARG A 43 -12.09 7.15 -5.14
CA ARG A 43 -10.95 7.21 -6.09
C ARG A 43 -10.85 5.93 -6.93
N CYS A 44 -11.00 4.76 -6.30
CA CYS A 44 -11.03 3.49 -7.02
C CYS A 44 -12.22 3.43 -7.99
N TYR A 45 -13.40 3.89 -7.58
CA TYR A 45 -14.60 3.87 -8.41
C TYR A 45 -14.48 4.78 -9.64
N VAL A 46 -13.94 5.99 -9.48
CA VAL A 46 -13.74 6.94 -10.59
C VAL A 46 -12.48 6.67 -11.41
N ARG A 47 -11.72 5.64 -11.06
CA ARG A 47 -10.46 5.27 -11.73
C ARG A 47 -9.50 6.44 -11.85
N GLN A 48 -9.10 7.02 -10.73
CA GLN A 48 -8.29 8.25 -10.67
C GLN A 48 -7.01 8.18 -11.51
N PHE A 49 -6.36 7.01 -11.63
CA PHE A 49 -5.15 6.82 -12.45
C PHE A 49 -5.44 6.59 -13.93
N GLY A 50 -6.71 6.51 -14.34
CA GLY A 50 -7.14 6.25 -15.71
C GLY A 50 -7.76 4.86 -15.91
N ASP A 51 -8.36 4.66 -17.08
CA ASP A 51 -9.11 3.44 -17.39
C ASP A 51 -8.22 2.22 -17.64
N ASP A 52 -6.95 2.41 -17.97
CA ASP A 52 -5.98 1.33 -18.18
C ASP A 52 -5.52 0.69 -16.85
N PHE A 53 -5.75 1.37 -15.71
CA PHE A 53 -5.36 0.87 -14.40
C PHE A 53 -6.43 0.00 -13.75
N GLU A 54 -6.01 -1.13 -13.22
CA GLU A 54 -6.80 -1.92 -12.27
C GLU A 54 -6.63 -1.34 -10.85
N HIS A 55 -7.73 -0.86 -10.28
CA HIS A 55 -7.77 -0.33 -8.92
C HIS A 55 -8.24 -1.43 -7.97
N LEU A 56 -7.38 -1.85 -7.06
CA LEU A 56 -7.60 -3.01 -6.18
C LEU A 56 -7.55 -2.60 -4.70
N PRO A 57 -8.70 -2.27 -4.09
CA PRO A 57 -8.79 -2.01 -2.66
C PRO A 57 -8.88 -3.31 -1.86
N HIS A 58 -8.10 -3.41 -0.78
CA HIS A 58 -8.06 -4.56 0.12
C HIS A 58 -8.14 -4.14 1.59
N LEU A 59 -8.87 -4.88 2.40
CA LEU A 59 -8.71 -4.88 3.85
C LEU A 59 -7.46 -5.69 4.22
N ILE A 60 -6.75 -5.26 5.25
CA ILE A 60 -5.64 -5.99 5.85
C ILE A 60 -6.19 -6.69 7.09
N ARG A 61 -6.20 -8.02 7.06
CA ARG A 61 -6.70 -8.86 8.15
C ARG A 61 -5.56 -9.55 8.88
N ALA A 62 -5.62 -9.54 10.22
CA ALA A 62 -4.75 -10.33 11.09
C ALA A 62 -5.61 -11.24 11.97
N GLY A 63 -5.64 -12.54 11.70
CA GLY A 63 -6.61 -13.44 12.32
C GLY A 63 -8.05 -13.01 11.98
N ASP A 64 -8.88 -12.77 12.99
CA ASP A 64 -10.26 -12.34 12.82
C ASP A 64 -10.42 -10.81 12.80
N GLU A 65 -9.36 -10.05 13.05
CA GLU A 65 -9.39 -8.60 13.12
C GLU A 65 -8.99 -7.94 11.81
N ILE A 66 -9.67 -6.84 11.45
CA ILE A 66 -9.26 -5.94 10.39
C ILE A 66 -8.33 -4.89 11.01
N VAL A 67 -7.07 -4.90 10.59
CA VAL A 67 -6.03 -4.03 11.16
C VAL A 67 -5.68 -2.83 10.29
N GLY A 68 -6.17 -2.80 9.04
CA GLY A 68 -5.88 -1.71 8.12
C GLY A 68 -6.49 -1.93 6.75
N TYR A 69 -6.05 -1.14 5.78
CA TYR A 69 -6.36 -1.33 4.37
C TYR A 69 -5.18 -0.96 3.48
N ALA A 70 -5.22 -1.41 2.23
CA ALA A 70 -4.30 -1.01 1.18
C ALA A 70 -5.05 -0.88 -0.14
N THR A 71 -4.62 0.06 -0.98
CA THR A 71 -5.07 0.17 -2.37
C THR A 71 -3.90 0.17 -3.32
N THR A 72 -4.09 -0.46 -4.47
CA THR A 72 -3.12 -0.45 -5.55
C THR A 72 -3.79 0.01 -6.84
N ALA A 73 -3.02 0.69 -7.69
CA ALA A 73 -3.39 1.02 -9.05
C ALA A 73 -2.31 0.45 -9.98
N CYS A 74 -2.68 -0.49 -10.84
CA CYS A 74 -1.76 -1.27 -11.63
C CYS A 74 -2.19 -1.27 -13.09
N ASP A 75 -1.31 -0.87 -14.02
CA ASP A 75 -1.52 -1.07 -15.45
C ASP A 75 -0.94 -2.43 -15.87
N PRO A 76 -1.78 -3.43 -16.20
CA PRO A 76 -1.31 -4.76 -16.59
C PRO A 76 -0.55 -4.76 -17.94
N ASN A 77 -0.64 -3.70 -18.74
CA ASN A 77 0.02 -3.56 -20.03
C ASN A 77 1.40 -2.88 -19.92
N SER A 78 1.66 -2.16 -18.83
CA SER A 78 2.95 -1.51 -18.56
C SER A 78 3.91 -2.45 -17.83
N PRO A 79 5.24 -2.33 -18.00
CA PRO A 79 6.20 -3.04 -17.16
C PRO A 79 6.44 -2.36 -15.80
N ASP A 80 6.13 -1.08 -15.64
CA ASP A 80 6.55 -0.29 -14.46
C ASP A 80 5.49 0.66 -13.87
N ASP A 81 4.24 0.62 -14.36
CA ASP A 81 3.13 1.39 -13.81
C ASP A 81 2.31 0.58 -12.79
N TYR A 82 2.95 0.23 -11.69
CA TYR A 82 2.36 -0.47 -10.56
C TYR A 82 2.53 0.36 -9.29
N TRP A 83 1.43 0.87 -8.76
CA TRP A 83 1.42 1.80 -7.65
C TRP A 83 0.77 1.20 -6.40
N ILE A 84 1.41 1.40 -5.25
CA ILE A 84 0.77 1.29 -3.95
C ILE A 84 0.25 2.70 -3.65
N ASP A 85 -1.06 2.90 -3.88
CA ASP A 85 -1.71 4.21 -3.81
C ASP A 85 -1.95 4.64 -2.35
N ASP A 86 -2.57 3.77 -1.55
CA ASP A 86 -2.72 3.98 -0.10
C ASP A 86 -2.34 2.70 0.67
N ILE A 87 -1.75 2.87 1.84
CA ILE A 87 -1.61 1.82 2.85
C ILE A 87 -1.75 2.41 4.24
N MET A 88 -2.64 1.86 5.04
CA MET A 88 -2.94 2.34 6.38
C MET A 88 -3.09 1.19 7.36
N ILE A 89 -2.47 1.34 8.54
CA ILE A 89 -2.76 0.52 9.72
C ILE A 89 -3.51 1.39 10.73
N ALA A 90 -4.65 0.91 11.20
CA ALA A 90 -5.47 1.61 12.18
C ALA A 90 -4.68 1.89 13.47
N ALA A 91 -4.95 3.03 14.11
CA ALA A 91 -4.16 3.55 15.23
C ALA A 91 -3.92 2.52 16.34
N GLU A 92 -4.95 1.76 16.70
CA GLU A 92 -4.93 0.72 17.76
C GLU A 92 -4.09 -0.51 17.39
N HIS A 93 -3.79 -0.68 16.09
CA HIS A 93 -3.01 -1.80 15.57
C HIS A 93 -1.58 -1.43 15.17
N GLN A 94 -1.20 -0.14 15.26
CA GLN A 94 0.14 0.32 14.92
C GLN A 94 1.21 -0.18 15.89
N SER A 95 2.48 -0.09 15.47
CA SER A 95 3.67 -0.50 16.24
C SER A 95 3.75 -1.99 16.60
N LYS A 96 2.89 -2.82 16.00
CA LYS A 96 2.85 -4.28 16.19
C LYS A 96 3.50 -5.07 15.03
N GLY A 97 4.01 -4.39 13.99
CA GLY A 97 4.64 -5.02 12.83
C GLY A 97 3.71 -5.21 11.63
N TYR A 98 2.42 -4.92 11.76
CA TYR A 98 1.44 -5.12 10.69
C TYR A 98 1.72 -4.31 9.42
N GLY A 99 2.25 -3.09 9.54
CA GLY A 99 2.60 -2.28 8.37
C GLY A 99 3.63 -2.96 7.46
N ARG A 100 4.67 -3.58 8.08
CA ARG A 100 5.67 -4.34 7.33
C ARG A 100 5.07 -5.61 6.70
N ALA A 101 4.28 -6.36 7.48
CA ALA A 101 3.63 -7.56 6.98
C ALA A 101 2.70 -7.24 5.81
N ALA A 102 1.89 -6.18 5.92
CA ALA A 102 0.98 -5.72 4.88
C ALA A 102 1.72 -5.33 3.60
N MET A 103 2.80 -4.55 3.69
CA MET A 103 3.63 -4.18 2.54
C MET A 103 4.20 -5.42 1.83
N VAL A 104 4.66 -6.41 2.58
CA VAL A 104 5.17 -7.67 2.01
C VAL A 104 4.06 -8.40 1.24
N GLU A 105 2.86 -8.52 1.81
CA GLU A 105 1.76 -9.20 1.14
C GLU A 105 1.23 -8.43 -0.08
N VAL A 106 1.18 -7.08 -0.03
CA VAL A 106 0.85 -6.25 -1.20
C VAL A 106 1.86 -6.46 -2.33
N LEU A 107 3.15 -6.45 -2.03
CA LEU A 107 4.21 -6.68 -3.03
C LEU A 107 4.13 -8.08 -3.63
N LYS A 108 3.91 -9.13 -2.81
CA LYS A 108 3.70 -10.50 -3.30
C LYS A 108 2.46 -10.59 -4.20
N MET A 109 1.36 -9.96 -3.81
CA MET A 109 0.12 -9.93 -4.59
C MET A 109 0.36 -9.27 -5.96
N ILE A 110 1.03 -8.10 -6.01
CA ILE A 110 1.33 -7.41 -7.26
C ILE A 110 2.17 -8.31 -8.18
N VAL A 111 3.29 -8.85 -7.71
CA VAL A 111 4.18 -9.63 -8.57
C VAL A 111 3.61 -10.99 -8.99
N ALA A 112 2.71 -11.56 -8.18
CA ALA A 112 2.02 -12.79 -8.53
C ALA A 112 0.92 -12.56 -9.57
N ARG A 113 0.14 -11.46 -9.41
CA ARG A 113 -0.94 -11.10 -10.33
C ARG A 113 -0.41 -10.60 -11.67
N TYR A 114 0.71 -9.87 -11.66
CA TYR A 114 1.28 -9.21 -12.82
C TYR A 114 2.71 -9.70 -13.09
N PRO A 115 2.89 -10.79 -13.83
CA PRO A 115 4.23 -11.36 -14.11
C PRO A 115 5.18 -10.41 -14.83
N ARG A 116 4.64 -9.44 -15.59
CA ARG A 116 5.41 -8.42 -16.31
C ARG A 116 5.88 -7.25 -15.45
N CYS A 117 5.43 -7.15 -14.19
CA CYS A 117 5.80 -6.08 -13.28
C CYS A 117 7.33 -6.04 -13.05
N GLU A 118 8.01 -5.00 -13.49
CA GLU A 118 9.45 -4.78 -13.30
C GLU A 118 9.73 -3.74 -12.22
N ALA A 119 8.72 -2.94 -11.87
CA ALA A 119 8.83 -1.91 -10.84
C ALA A 119 7.52 -1.73 -10.07
N VAL A 120 7.62 -1.47 -8.78
CA VAL A 120 6.51 -0.98 -7.94
C VAL A 120 6.86 0.39 -7.40
N GLN A 121 5.90 1.29 -7.43
CA GLN A 121 6.07 2.69 -7.06
C GLN A 121 5.13 3.09 -5.91
N LEU A 122 5.51 4.09 -5.18
CA LEU A 122 4.69 4.77 -4.17
C LEU A 122 5.19 6.20 -3.94
N THR A 123 4.34 7.03 -3.34
CA THR A 123 4.75 8.33 -2.80
C THR A 123 4.78 8.29 -1.28
N CYS A 124 5.51 9.21 -0.67
CA CYS A 124 5.56 9.32 0.79
C CYS A 124 5.85 10.75 1.21
N PHE A 125 5.02 11.32 2.06
CA PHE A 125 5.27 12.63 2.65
C PHE A 125 6.65 12.71 3.31
N ARG A 126 7.39 13.80 3.09
CA ARG A 126 8.73 14.01 3.67
C ARG A 126 8.74 13.92 5.20
N THR A 127 7.64 14.27 5.82
CA THR A 127 7.46 14.23 7.29
C THR A 127 7.07 12.87 7.82
N ASN A 128 6.67 11.92 6.96
CA ASN A 128 6.33 10.55 7.37
C ASN A 128 7.57 9.65 7.45
N LEU A 129 8.46 9.98 8.39
CA LEU A 129 9.75 9.29 8.55
C LEU A 129 9.59 7.79 8.86
N THR A 130 8.53 7.40 9.55
CA THR A 130 8.25 6.00 9.89
C THR A 130 7.96 5.19 8.64
N ALA A 131 7.11 5.69 7.74
CA ALA A 131 6.80 5.02 6.49
C ALA A 131 8.03 5.00 5.55
N ALA A 132 8.73 6.13 5.42
CA ALA A 132 9.94 6.22 4.60
C ALA A 132 11.00 5.18 5.03
N ALA A 133 11.26 5.06 6.35
CA ALA A 133 12.18 4.05 6.88
C ALA A 133 11.72 2.61 6.58
N LEU A 134 10.42 2.34 6.67
CA LEU A 134 9.85 1.05 6.31
C LEU A 134 10.10 0.74 4.82
N TYR A 135 9.79 1.67 3.92
CA TYR A 135 9.94 1.48 2.47
C TYR A 135 11.39 1.24 2.09
N VAL A 136 12.32 2.05 2.59
CA VAL A 136 13.76 1.85 2.38
C VAL A 136 14.21 0.47 2.89
N SER A 137 13.72 0.03 4.05
CA SER A 137 14.07 -1.29 4.61
C SER A 137 13.55 -2.48 3.78
N LEU A 138 12.54 -2.25 2.92
CA LEU A 138 12.01 -3.23 1.96
C LEU A 138 12.75 -3.19 0.62
N GLY A 139 13.58 -2.19 0.40
CA GLY A 139 14.40 -2.02 -0.80
C GLY A 139 13.91 -0.94 -1.76
N PHE A 140 12.90 -0.16 -1.39
CA PHE A 140 12.52 1.02 -2.15
C PHE A 140 13.64 2.08 -2.10
N THR A 141 13.84 2.76 -3.21
CA THR A 141 14.78 3.87 -3.32
C THR A 141 14.06 5.12 -3.81
N PRO A 142 14.40 6.32 -3.29
CA PRO A 142 13.86 7.57 -3.81
C PRO A 142 14.30 7.76 -5.26
N THR A 143 13.39 8.23 -6.11
CA THR A 143 13.67 8.46 -7.54
C THR A 143 14.30 9.84 -7.82
N GLY A 144 14.19 10.76 -6.86
CA GLY A 144 14.55 12.16 -7.04
C GLY A 144 13.42 13.02 -7.62
N SER A 145 12.32 12.41 -8.08
CA SER A 145 11.13 13.13 -8.52
C SER A 145 10.10 13.27 -7.38
N VAL A 146 9.12 14.13 -7.59
CA VAL A 146 7.96 14.31 -6.72
C VAL A 146 6.71 14.17 -7.56
N ASP A 147 5.59 13.76 -6.94
CA ASP A 147 4.31 13.83 -7.62
C ASP A 147 3.88 15.29 -7.82
N GLU A 148 3.08 15.55 -8.85
CA GLU A 148 2.72 16.90 -9.25
C GLU A 148 1.59 17.48 -8.40
N GLU A 149 0.76 16.64 -7.79
CA GLU A 149 -0.42 17.08 -7.04
C GLU A 149 -0.08 17.51 -5.62
N PHE A 150 0.72 16.71 -4.89
CA PHE A 150 1.03 16.95 -3.47
C PHE A 150 2.51 17.26 -3.20
N GLY A 151 3.38 17.13 -4.21
CA GLY A 151 4.83 17.33 -4.06
C GLY A 151 5.51 16.26 -3.21
N GLU A 152 4.90 15.09 -3.11
CA GLU A 152 5.45 13.98 -2.35
C GLU A 152 6.60 13.29 -3.09
N PRO A 153 7.72 12.99 -2.40
CA PRO A 153 8.79 12.20 -3.00
C PRO A 153 8.29 10.84 -3.52
N ASN A 154 8.70 10.52 -4.75
CA ASN A 154 8.45 9.21 -5.34
C ASN A 154 9.53 8.21 -4.94
N TYR A 155 9.12 6.99 -4.63
CA TYR A 155 9.97 5.84 -4.36
C TYR A 155 9.69 4.72 -5.36
N LYS A 156 10.73 3.97 -5.71
CA LYS A 156 10.63 2.86 -6.67
C LYS A 156 11.35 1.62 -6.13
N LEU A 157 10.72 0.46 -6.30
CA LEU A 157 11.28 -0.86 -5.99
C LEU A 157 11.43 -1.65 -7.29
N THR A 158 12.66 -2.07 -7.61
CA THR A 158 12.98 -2.72 -8.89
C THR A 158 13.99 -3.85 -8.74
N GLY A 159 14.27 -4.57 -9.81
CA GLY A 159 15.38 -5.51 -9.95
C GLY A 159 15.41 -6.59 -8.87
N ALA A 160 16.60 -6.86 -8.33
CA ALA A 160 16.81 -7.90 -7.32
C ALA A 160 16.02 -7.66 -6.02
N ALA A 161 15.74 -6.40 -5.67
CA ALA A 161 14.94 -6.07 -4.49
C ALA A 161 13.47 -6.47 -4.67
N LEU A 162 12.88 -6.23 -5.86
CA LEU A 162 11.52 -6.66 -6.20
C LEU A 162 11.43 -8.19 -6.38
N ALA A 163 12.45 -8.82 -6.97
CA ALA A 163 12.48 -10.26 -7.23
C ALA A 163 12.33 -11.12 -5.96
N LYS A 164 12.68 -10.60 -4.79
CA LYS A 164 12.51 -11.30 -3.50
C LYS A 164 11.06 -11.63 -3.17
N PHE A 165 10.10 -10.89 -3.75
CA PHE A 165 8.67 -11.07 -3.51
C PHE A 165 7.99 -12.03 -4.51
N ARG A 166 8.72 -12.54 -5.50
CA ARG A 166 8.23 -13.52 -6.50
C ARG A 166 8.31 -14.98 -6.03
N LYS A 167 8.82 -15.20 -4.82
CA LYS A 167 9.05 -16.54 -4.25
C LYS A 167 7.89 -16.99 -3.38
#